data_f0edc5854ca9a01615d175796c18cb2c
#
_entry.id   f0edc5854ca9a01615d175796c18cb2c
#
_cell.length_a   1.000
_cell.length_b   1.000
_cell.length_c   1.000
_cell.angle_alpha   90.00
_cell.angle_beta   90.00
_cell.angle_gamma   90.00
#
_symmetry.space_group_name_H-M   'P 1'
#
loop_
_entity.id
_entity.type
_entity.pdbx_description
1 polymer ?
#
loop_
_entity_poly.entity_id
_entity_poly.type
_entity_poly.pdbx_seq_one_letter_code
_entity_poly.pdbx_strand_id
1 'polypeptide(L)'
;MLESERKKAFYAVAYFNDGKIELVDELELNNIVHLPFNNPTLEKGLVILPEKPEECTFEQAFEEGCKLTLTMYDCEQEKVDELKFLVAIAQGSWFLDRYFANVHIPGMGAFAPIIALRGPSGSGKDRLLNALRLNSYRPFYDVSTRRIPSLYRPLDQWRGTLCLSEMDFAKGDETSELTHYLNCRSYGVPISRQNPDNPRYNEVFYNFGITIVTQRRVWEDNALEDRTIPFYCERSKKPLPTAELDEWIKKGIRLQNKLLFLRLMYWNKMVIDKSARLPGVRDHRLMAAVLPLIALSQHLPALKDLLSKVLSGIEKKRREVKAMSKDGIIINELYEYWKENLIGEHNGTKYVAKEKAIGPNREEILVPLQSSDLAEKLKWSTREVRNVINSLQLHPSLETLPKFLHLDRVYRPIWVDEQRLISRFEEFVPDYSITHITDITDNISDQHSNQSDIDKTKPVDSTQTISVIPVISVMKTCGDCAYHHKMSCTLHPEWPVVTPAHPACEKFKPKGEM
;
A
#
# COMPACT_ATOMS: atom_id res chain seq x y z
N MET A 1 -13.10 -37.49 22.44
CA MET A 1 -12.18 -36.45 21.99
C MET A 1 -11.46 -37.04 20.79
N LEU A 2 -11.84 -36.66 19.58
CA LEU A 2 -11.11 -37.04 18.38
C LEU A 2 -9.77 -36.29 18.44
N GLU A 3 -8.67 -37.04 18.45
CA GLU A 3 -7.34 -36.50 18.22
C GLU A 3 -7.39 -35.80 16.86
N SER A 4 -7.44 -34.48 16.87
CA SER A 4 -7.27 -33.71 15.65
C SER A 4 -5.88 -34.04 15.12
N GLU A 5 -5.79 -34.65 13.95
CA GLU A 5 -4.53 -34.80 13.22
C GLU A 5 -3.85 -33.41 13.21
N ARG A 6 -2.75 -33.28 13.94
CA ARG A 6 -1.96 -32.04 13.95
C ARG A 6 -1.46 -31.80 12.54
N LYS A 7 -1.94 -30.73 11.92
CA LYS A 7 -1.45 -30.33 10.59
C LYS A 7 0.06 -30.10 10.70
N LYS A 8 0.85 -30.98 10.09
CA LYS A 8 2.29 -30.79 9.96
C LYS A 8 2.55 -29.80 8.82
N ALA A 9 3.48 -28.90 9.04
CA ALA A 9 3.97 -28.04 7.98
C ALA A 9 5.16 -28.70 7.27
N PHE A 10 5.30 -28.43 5.95
CA PHE A 10 6.36 -28.94 5.10
C PHE A 10 7.02 -27.78 4.36
N TYR A 11 8.24 -27.99 3.83
CA TYR A 11 8.83 -27.10 2.86
C TYR A 11 8.50 -27.57 1.45
N ALA A 12 8.16 -26.65 0.55
CA ALA A 12 8.15 -26.92 -0.88
C ALA A 12 9.41 -26.30 -1.49
N VAL A 13 10.23 -27.13 -2.12
CA VAL A 13 11.50 -26.75 -2.72
C VAL A 13 11.38 -26.90 -4.23
N ALA A 14 11.71 -25.82 -4.96
CA ALA A 14 11.77 -25.86 -6.41
C ALA A 14 13.22 -25.84 -6.89
N TYR A 15 13.55 -26.81 -7.75
CA TYR A 15 14.84 -26.92 -8.43
C TYR A 15 14.71 -26.28 -9.81
N PHE A 16 15.37 -25.15 -10.04
CA PHE A 16 15.18 -24.41 -11.31
C PHE A 16 15.85 -25.05 -12.53
N ASN A 17 16.81 -25.96 -12.32
CA ASN A 17 17.52 -26.60 -13.42
C ASN A 17 16.66 -27.63 -14.16
N ASP A 18 15.76 -28.29 -13.46
CA ASP A 18 14.89 -29.37 -14.00
C ASP A 18 13.38 -29.13 -13.82
N GLY A 19 13.03 -28.02 -13.17
CA GLY A 19 11.62 -27.69 -12.89
C GLY A 19 10.96 -28.59 -11.84
N LYS A 20 11.76 -29.42 -11.14
CA LYS A 20 11.25 -30.34 -10.13
C LYS A 20 10.82 -29.60 -8.87
N ILE A 21 9.70 -29.98 -8.29
CA ILE A 21 9.21 -29.50 -7.00
C ILE A 21 9.12 -30.69 -6.04
N GLU A 22 9.71 -30.56 -4.89
CA GLU A 22 9.68 -31.56 -3.82
C GLU A 22 9.08 -30.97 -2.53
N LEU A 23 8.38 -31.84 -1.77
CA LEU A 23 7.97 -31.54 -0.40
C LEU A 23 8.95 -32.24 0.54
N VAL A 24 9.54 -31.48 1.46
CA VAL A 24 10.52 -32.00 2.41
C VAL A 24 10.15 -31.61 3.84
N ASP A 25 10.38 -32.52 4.78
CA ASP A 25 10.12 -32.33 6.20
C ASP A 25 11.14 -31.39 6.86
N GLU A 26 12.34 -31.34 6.28
CA GLU A 26 13.43 -30.52 6.71
C GLU A 26 14.21 -29.99 5.51
N LEU A 27 14.88 -28.86 5.70
CA LEU A 27 15.67 -28.22 4.65
C LEU A 27 17.05 -27.91 5.17
N GLU A 28 18.06 -28.50 4.58
CA GLU A 28 19.46 -28.19 4.89
C GLU A 28 19.98 -27.08 3.97
N LEU A 29 20.40 -25.96 4.56
CA LEU A 29 21.01 -24.85 3.86
C LEU A 29 22.24 -24.37 4.66
N ASN A 30 23.38 -24.28 3.99
CA ASN A 30 24.64 -23.82 4.60
C ASN A 30 24.98 -24.57 5.91
N ASN A 31 24.82 -25.90 5.91
CA ASN A 31 25.00 -26.78 7.08
C ASN A 31 24.04 -26.50 8.25
N ILE A 32 22.95 -25.81 7.99
CA ILE A 32 21.90 -25.55 9.00
C ILE A 32 20.64 -26.29 8.56
N VAL A 33 20.11 -27.13 9.45
CA VAL A 33 18.83 -27.82 9.23
C VAL A 33 17.69 -26.90 9.66
N HIS A 34 16.83 -26.57 8.71
CA HIS A 34 15.62 -25.80 8.93
C HIS A 34 14.44 -26.75 9.06
N LEU A 35 13.67 -26.61 10.12
CA LEU A 35 12.42 -27.36 10.31
C LEU A 35 11.21 -26.47 10.08
N PRO A 36 10.12 -27.02 9.51
CA PRO A 36 8.88 -26.30 9.39
C PRO A 36 8.33 -25.87 10.75
N PHE A 37 7.83 -24.64 10.81
CA PHE A 37 7.37 -24.07 12.06
C PHE A 37 5.90 -24.39 12.32
N ASN A 38 5.61 -25.03 13.42
CA ASN A 38 4.27 -25.25 13.94
C ASN A 38 4.02 -24.33 15.13
N ASN A 39 3.01 -23.48 15.04
CA ASN A 39 2.60 -22.65 16.15
C ASN A 39 1.07 -22.57 16.28
N PRO A 40 0.55 -22.08 17.41
CA PRO A 40 -0.88 -21.96 17.63
C PRO A 40 -1.61 -21.09 16.59
N THR A 41 -0.93 -20.15 15.96
CA THR A 41 -1.48 -19.29 14.93
C THR A 41 -1.91 -20.08 13.69
N LEU A 42 -1.09 -21.07 13.32
CA LEU A 42 -1.40 -21.99 12.21
C LEU A 42 -2.46 -23.01 12.62
N GLU A 43 -2.29 -23.64 13.78
CA GLU A 43 -3.23 -24.67 14.30
C GLU A 43 -4.65 -24.13 14.43
N LYS A 44 -4.80 -22.88 14.86
CA LYS A 44 -6.09 -22.19 15.02
C LYS A 44 -6.61 -21.53 13.74
N GLY A 45 -5.91 -21.68 12.60
CA GLY A 45 -6.34 -21.16 11.31
C GLY A 45 -6.31 -19.63 11.18
N LEU A 46 -5.56 -18.92 12.04
CA LEU A 46 -5.33 -17.49 11.87
C LEU A 46 -4.48 -17.20 10.63
N VAL A 47 -3.60 -18.13 10.26
CA VAL A 47 -2.88 -18.13 8.99
C VAL A 47 -3.35 -19.32 8.15
N ILE A 48 -3.58 -19.11 6.87
CA ILE A 48 -3.91 -20.17 5.92
C ILE A 48 -2.68 -20.42 5.07
N LEU A 49 -2.32 -21.70 4.92
CA LEU A 49 -1.20 -22.15 4.10
C LEU A 49 -1.68 -23.17 3.06
N PRO A 50 -1.05 -23.22 1.88
CA PRO A 50 -1.26 -24.30 0.94
C PRO A 50 -0.77 -25.63 1.51
N GLU A 51 -1.34 -26.72 1.03
CA GLU A 51 -0.97 -28.08 1.45
C GLU A 51 0.12 -28.68 0.57
N LYS A 52 0.07 -28.40 -0.74
CA LYS A 52 1.03 -28.88 -1.75
C LYS A 52 0.97 -28.00 -2.99
N PRO A 53 2.03 -27.92 -3.81
CA PRO A 53 1.93 -27.26 -5.11
C PRO A 53 1.07 -28.08 -6.08
N GLU A 54 0.21 -27.40 -6.83
CA GLU A 54 -0.68 -27.97 -7.83
C GLU A 54 -0.50 -27.21 -9.15
N GLU A 55 -0.16 -27.93 -10.22
CA GLU A 55 0.15 -27.32 -11.51
C GLU A 55 -1.03 -26.57 -12.11
N CYS A 56 -0.76 -25.34 -12.59
CA CYS A 56 -1.75 -24.50 -13.26
C CYS A 56 -1.08 -23.38 -14.06
N THR A 57 -1.89 -22.64 -14.83
CA THR A 57 -1.50 -21.37 -15.46
C THR A 57 -1.96 -20.17 -14.61
N PHE A 58 -1.42 -18.99 -14.91
CA PHE A 58 -1.87 -17.73 -14.25
C PHE A 58 -3.35 -17.45 -14.55
N GLU A 59 -3.79 -17.71 -15.79
CA GLU A 59 -5.19 -17.54 -16.19
C GLU A 59 -6.12 -18.41 -15.35
N GLN A 60 -5.79 -19.70 -15.23
CA GLN A 60 -6.59 -20.63 -14.43
C GLN A 60 -6.69 -20.22 -12.97
N ALA A 61 -5.56 -19.83 -12.35
CA ALA A 61 -5.56 -19.38 -10.95
C ALA A 61 -6.37 -18.09 -10.78
N PHE A 62 -6.26 -17.15 -11.72
CA PHE A 62 -6.99 -15.88 -11.67
C PHE A 62 -8.50 -16.11 -11.85
N GLU A 63 -8.92 -16.89 -12.85
CA GLU A 63 -10.33 -17.21 -13.09
C GLU A 63 -10.95 -17.93 -11.89
N GLU A 64 -10.26 -18.92 -11.33
CA GLU A 64 -10.74 -19.62 -10.14
C GLU A 64 -10.86 -18.69 -8.94
N GLY A 65 -9.88 -17.82 -8.72
CA GLY A 65 -9.92 -16.80 -7.66
C GLY A 65 -11.11 -15.85 -7.82
N CYS A 66 -11.35 -15.36 -9.03
CA CYS A 66 -12.50 -14.53 -9.36
C CYS A 66 -13.82 -15.29 -9.14
N LYS A 67 -13.92 -16.53 -9.62
CA LYS A 67 -15.11 -17.36 -9.46
C LYS A 67 -15.41 -17.66 -7.99
N LEU A 68 -14.39 -18.03 -7.21
CA LEU A 68 -14.52 -18.26 -5.78
C LEU A 68 -15.02 -16.98 -5.08
N THR A 69 -14.43 -15.84 -5.39
CA THR A 69 -14.80 -14.56 -4.78
C THR A 69 -16.24 -14.17 -5.11
N LEU A 70 -16.66 -14.30 -6.38
CA LEU A 70 -18.03 -14.03 -6.82
C LEU A 70 -19.07 -15.04 -6.25
N THR A 71 -18.65 -16.24 -5.88
CA THR A 71 -19.51 -17.20 -5.18
C THR A 71 -19.73 -16.80 -3.73
N MET A 72 -18.69 -16.24 -3.08
CA MET A 72 -18.76 -15.82 -1.68
C MET A 72 -19.39 -14.43 -1.50
N TYR A 73 -19.27 -13.55 -2.49
CA TYR A 73 -19.74 -12.17 -2.42
C TYR A 73 -20.54 -11.81 -3.68
N ASP A 74 -21.82 -11.42 -3.51
CA ASP A 74 -22.65 -10.93 -4.60
C ASP A 74 -22.24 -9.50 -4.95
N CYS A 75 -21.91 -9.27 -6.21
CA CYS A 75 -21.43 -8.01 -6.73
C CYS A 75 -22.31 -7.54 -7.90
N GLU A 76 -22.64 -6.27 -7.91
CA GLU A 76 -23.31 -5.67 -9.08
C GLU A 76 -22.38 -5.74 -10.30
N GLN A 77 -22.98 -5.92 -11.49
CA GLN A 77 -22.23 -6.13 -12.73
C GLN A 77 -21.22 -4.99 -13.01
N GLU A 78 -21.57 -3.77 -12.65
CA GLU A 78 -20.74 -2.59 -12.84
C GLU A 78 -19.45 -2.59 -11.98
N LYS A 79 -19.49 -3.30 -10.84
CA LYS A 79 -18.36 -3.41 -9.91
C LYS A 79 -17.54 -4.69 -10.08
N VAL A 80 -17.90 -5.58 -11.02
CA VAL A 80 -17.21 -6.86 -11.23
C VAL A 80 -15.73 -6.64 -11.58
N ASP A 81 -15.41 -5.62 -12.38
CA ASP A 81 -14.03 -5.33 -12.75
C ASP A 81 -13.22 -4.80 -11.53
N GLU A 82 -13.84 -3.96 -10.69
CA GLU A 82 -13.23 -3.53 -9.43
C GLU A 82 -12.96 -4.75 -8.52
N LEU A 83 -13.90 -5.71 -8.43
CA LEU A 83 -13.74 -6.93 -7.66
C LEU A 83 -12.62 -7.83 -8.21
N LYS A 84 -12.55 -8.02 -9.53
CA LYS A 84 -11.45 -8.75 -10.19
C LYS A 84 -10.10 -8.10 -9.93
N PHE A 85 -10.06 -6.77 -9.90
CA PHE A 85 -8.86 -6.03 -9.55
C PHE A 85 -8.41 -6.30 -8.10
N LEU A 86 -9.34 -6.37 -7.13
CA LEU A 86 -9.00 -6.76 -5.76
C LEU A 86 -8.46 -8.19 -5.69
N VAL A 87 -9.03 -9.13 -6.46
CA VAL A 87 -8.50 -10.50 -6.58
C VAL A 87 -7.08 -10.48 -7.15
N ALA A 88 -6.84 -9.68 -8.19
CA ALA A 88 -5.50 -9.54 -8.75
C ALA A 88 -4.49 -9.01 -7.72
N ILE A 89 -4.86 -8.00 -6.91
CA ILE A 89 -4.01 -7.50 -5.83
C ILE A 89 -3.73 -8.62 -4.81
N ALA A 90 -4.76 -9.36 -4.38
CA ALA A 90 -4.62 -10.44 -3.43
C ALA A 90 -3.68 -11.54 -3.97
N GLN A 91 -3.83 -11.96 -5.24
CA GLN A 91 -2.93 -12.92 -5.88
C GLN A 91 -1.54 -12.33 -6.15
N GLY A 92 -1.44 -11.04 -6.46
CA GLY A 92 -0.17 -10.32 -6.59
C GLY A 92 0.67 -10.33 -5.30
N SER A 93 0.04 -10.50 -4.12
CA SER A 93 0.74 -10.64 -2.84
C SER A 93 1.73 -11.81 -2.80
N TRP A 94 1.54 -12.83 -3.65
CA TRP A 94 2.44 -13.98 -3.80
C TRP A 94 3.80 -13.62 -4.38
N PHE A 95 3.92 -12.45 -5.02
CA PHE A 95 5.14 -11.98 -5.67
C PHE A 95 5.61 -10.61 -5.14
N LEU A 96 4.97 -10.09 -4.11
CA LEU A 96 5.22 -8.75 -3.59
C LEU A 96 6.64 -8.57 -3.05
N ASP A 97 7.22 -9.62 -2.49
CA ASP A 97 8.60 -9.63 -1.98
C ASP A 97 9.67 -9.48 -3.09
N ARG A 98 9.27 -9.59 -4.37
CA ARG A 98 10.15 -9.28 -5.49
C ARG A 98 10.58 -7.81 -5.56
N TYR A 99 9.90 -6.91 -4.86
CA TYR A 99 10.39 -5.55 -4.64
C TYR A 99 11.80 -5.52 -4.00
N PHE A 100 12.13 -6.55 -3.22
CA PHE A 100 13.37 -6.66 -2.46
C PHE A 100 14.41 -7.57 -3.12
N ALA A 101 14.19 -8.01 -4.35
CA ALA A 101 15.12 -8.88 -5.07
C ALA A 101 16.50 -8.26 -5.30
N ASN A 102 16.57 -6.93 -5.30
CA ASN A 102 17.78 -6.15 -5.40
C ASN A 102 18.07 -5.42 -4.09
N VAL A 103 18.97 -4.45 -4.08
CA VAL A 103 19.23 -3.60 -2.90
C VAL A 103 17.94 -2.94 -2.43
N HIS A 104 17.54 -3.19 -1.19
CA HIS A 104 16.39 -2.61 -0.54
C HIS A 104 16.81 -1.65 0.56
N ILE A 105 16.31 -0.42 0.45
CA ILE A 105 16.38 0.57 1.53
C ILE A 105 14.95 0.74 2.05
N PRO A 106 14.67 0.48 3.33
CA PRO A 106 13.33 0.65 3.90
C PRO A 106 12.75 2.04 3.59
N GLY A 107 11.49 2.07 3.18
CA GLY A 107 10.82 3.32 2.79
C GLY A 107 11.12 3.82 1.38
N MET A 108 11.98 3.16 0.62
CA MET A 108 12.34 3.56 -0.74
C MET A 108 11.90 2.54 -1.79
N GLY A 109 11.05 2.97 -2.70
CA GLY A 109 10.73 2.27 -3.95
C GLY A 109 9.92 0.97 -3.82
N ALA A 110 9.46 0.59 -2.62
CA ALA A 110 8.51 -0.49 -2.42
C ALA A 110 7.20 0.09 -1.89
N PHE A 111 6.09 -0.41 -2.39
CA PHE A 111 4.76 -0.01 -1.93
C PHE A 111 3.79 -1.20 -1.93
N ALA A 112 3.12 -1.42 -0.81
CA ALA A 112 2.06 -2.40 -0.66
C ALA A 112 0.73 -1.67 -0.40
N PRO A 113 -0.33 -1.91 -1.19
CA PRO A 113 -1.61 -1.24 -1.02
C PRO A 113 -2.34 -1.69 0.24
N ILE A 114 -3.22 -0.82 0.73
CA ILE A 114 -4.23 -1.15 1.72
C ILE A 114 -5.56 -1.26 0.99
N ILE A 115 -6.21 -2.41 1.05
CA ILE A 115 -7.57 -2.59 0.53
C ILE A 115 -8.55 -2.30 1.66
N ALA A 116 -9.44 -1.33 1.49
CA ALA A 116 -10.47 -1.02 2.46
C ALA A 116 -11.86 -1.41 1.94
N LEU A 117 -12.43 -2.44 2.53
CA LEU A 117 -13.77 -2.92 2.26
C LEU A 117 -14.75 -2.11 3.12
N ARG A 118 -15.44 -1.16 2.50
CA ARG A 118 -16.31 -0.17 3.17
C ARG A 118 -17.78 -0.46 2.95
N GLY A 119 -18.58 -0.19 3.94
CA GLY A 119 -20.03 -0.31 3.82
C GLY A 119 -20.73 -0.48 5.16
N PRO A 120 -22.06 -0.37 5.20
CA PRO A 120 -22.85 -0.52 6.42
C PRO A 120 -22.76 -1.94 6.99
N SER A 121 -23.29 -2.14 8.18
CA SER A 121 -23.44 -3.48 8.76
C SER A 121 -24.32 -4.36 7.84
N GLY A 122 -23.92 -5.62 7.66
CA GLY A 122 -24.64 -6.57 6.80
C GLY A 122 -24.39 -6.39 5.29
N SER A 123 -23.42 -5.57 4.86
CA SER A 123 -23.04 -5.41 3.44
C SER A 123 -22.10 -6.49 2.90
N GLY A 124 -21.80 -7.53 3.67
CA GLY A 124 -20.97 -8.64 3.22
C GLY A 124 -19.46 -8.38 3.24
N LYS A 125 -18.98 -7.32 3.90
CA LYS A 125 -17.55 -6.98 4.00
C LYS A 125 -16.68 -8.15 4.45
N ASP A 126 -17.08 -8.86 5.50
CA ASP A 126 -16.31 -9.97 6.07
C ASP A 126 -16.34 -11.20 5.15
N ARG A 127 -17.38 -11.39 4.37
CA ARG A 127 -17.44 -12.44 3.34
C ARG A 127 -16.43 -12.14 2.23
N LEU A 128 -16.38 -10.89 1.77
CA LEU A 128 -15.41 -10.45 0.77
C LEU A 128 -13.99 -10.50 1.33
N LEU A 129 -13.77 -10.07 2.58
CA LEU A 129 -12.47 -10.21 3.26
C LEU A 129 -12.00 -11.66 3.25
N ASN A 130 -12.88 -12.62 3.62
CA ASN A 130 -12.52 -14.04 3.63
C ASN A 130 -12.27 -14.59 2.22
N ALA A 131 -13.00 -14.13 1.21
CA ALA A 131 -12.73 -14.50 -0.18
C ALA A 131 -11.36 -14.01 -0.67
N LEU A 132 -11.02 -12.76 -0.38
CA LEU A 132 -9.70 -12.19 -0.71
C LEU A 132 -8.58 -12.86 0.11
N ARG A 133 -8.86 -13.22 1.36
CA ARG A 133 -7.95 -13.97 2.21
C ARG A 133 -7.54 -15.30 1.59
N LEU A 134 -8.47 -16.04 0.97
CA LEU A 134 -8.20 -17.29 0.27
C LEU A 134 -7.35 -17.10 -1.00
N ASN A 135 -7.32 -15.90 -1.58
CA ASN A 135 -6.48 -15.54 -2.71
C ASN A 135 -5.08 -15.05 -2.30
N SER A 136 -4.89 -14.68 -1.03
CA SER A 136 -3.70 -13.96 -0.57
C SER A 136 -2.57 -14.88 -0.11
N TYR A 137 -1.33 -14.36 -0.20
CA TYR A 137 -0.15 -15.04 0.31
C TYR A 137 -0.09 -14.99 1.83
N ARG A 138 -0.06 -16.16 2.49
CA ARG A 138 0.05 -16.32 3.95
C ARG A 138 -0.84 -15.33 4.70
N PRO A 139 -2.15 -15.32 4.47
CA PRO A 139 -3.03 -14.35 5.07
C PRO A 139 -3.10 -14.56 6.59
N PHE A 140 -2.72 -13.54 7.34
CA PHE A 140 -2.88 -13.48 8.79
C PHE A 140 -4.15 -12.70 9.12
N TYR A 141 -5.07 -13.35 9.84
CA TYR A 141 -6.37 -12.79 10.18
C TYR A 141 -6.44 -12.39 11.65
N ASP A 142 -6.91 -11.18 11.91
CA ASP A 142 -7.20 -10.70 13.25
C ASP A 142 -8.49 -9.87 13.28
N VAL A 143 -9.11 -9.81 14.45
CA VAL A 143 -10.36 -9.07 14.67
C VAL A 143 -10.13 -8.04 15.76
N SER A 144 -10.34 -6.77 15.45
CA SER A 144 -10.37 -5.67 16.42
C SER A 144 -9.15 -5.61 17.34
N THR A 145 -7.97 -5.99 16.85
CA THR A 145 -6.75 -5.91 17.65
C THR A 145 -6.42 -4.46 17.97
N ARG A 146 -6.44 -4.14 19.28
CA ARG A 146 -6.08 -2.82 19.78
C ARG A 146 -4.57 -2.67 20.09
N ARG A 147 -3.86 -3.78 20.22
CA ARG A 147 -2.44 -3.77 20.59
C ARG A 147 -1.55 -4.10 19.40
N ILE A 148 -0.75 -3.15 18.96
CA ILE A 148 0.17 -3.30 17.83
C ILE A 148 1.17 -4.47 17.99
N PRO A 149 1.68 -4.81 19.18
CA PRO A 149 2.56 -5.98 19.35
C PRO A 149 1.94 -7.31 18.91
N SER A 150 0.63 -7.47 19.01
CA SER A 150 -0.05 -8.68 18.52
C SER A 150 -0.12 -8.79 17.02
N LEU A 151 0.16 -7.71 16.28
CA LEU A 151 0.23 -7.68 14.82
C LEU A 151 1.66 -7.87 14.31
N TYR A 152 2.61 -7.05 14.75
CA TYR A 152 3.93 -7.05 14.11
C TYR A 152 4.74 -8.31 14.40
N ARG A 153 4.61 -8.94 15.58
CA ARG A 153 5.35 -10.17 15.90
C ARG A 153 4.93 -11.36 15.01
N PRO A 154 3.64 -11.69 14.85
CA PRO A 154 3.22 -12.71 13.91
C PRO A 154 3.56 -12.34 12.45
N LEU A 155 3.43 -11.07 12.06
CA LEU A 155 3.71 -10.64 10.70
C LEU A 155 5.19 -10.64 10.34
N ASP A 156 6.09 -10.39 11.29
CA ASP A 156 7.52 -10.62 11.12
C ASP A 156 7.82 -12.08 10.81
N GLN A 157 7.13 -12.98 11.49
CA GLN A 157 7.28 -14.41 11.33
C GLN A 157 6.69 -14.93 10.01
N TRP A 158 5.44 -14.55 9.70
CA TRP A 158 4.72 -15.06 8.53
C TRP A 158 5.02 -14.30 7.24
N ARG A 159 5.35 -13.01 7.33
CA ARG A 159 5.66 -12.12 6.18
C ARG A 159 4.61 -12.17 5.09
N GLY A 160 3.33 -12.18 5.48
CA GLY A 160 2.20 -12.37 4.59
C GLY A 160 1.27 -11.16 4.51
N THR A 161 0.06 -11.41 4.03
CA THR A 161 -1.02 -10.43 3.95
C THR A 161 -1.70 -10.26 5.31
N LEU A 162 -1.90 -9.02 5.75
CA LEU A 162 -2.65 -8.71 6.97
C LEU A 162 -4.13 -8.53 6.63
N CYS A 163 -4.99 -9.27 7.32
CA CYS A 163 -6.44 -9.20 7.17
C CYS A 163 -7.07 -8.78 8.51
N LEU A 164 -7.65 -7.58 8.57
CA LEU A 164 -8.24 -7.01 9.77
C LEU A 164 -9.74 -6.80 9.59
N SER A 165 -10.52 -7.35 10.51
CA SER A 165 -11.97 -7.11 10.55
C SER A 165 -12.33 -6.06 11.60
N GLU A 166 -13.45 -5.35 11.37
CA GLU A 166 -14.03 -4.37 12.29
C GLU A 166 -13.10 -3.20 12.68
N MET A 167 -12.45 -2.59 11.69
CA MET A 167 -11.50 -1.48 11.89
C MET A 167 -12.17 -0.10 12.09
N ASP A 168 -13.30 -0.06 12.81
CA ASP A 168 -14.04 1.16 13.12
C ASP A 168 -13.63 1.70 14.51
N PHE A 169 -12.43 2.22 14.64
CA PHE A 169 -11.95 2.77 15.91
C PHE A 169 -12.53 4.16 16.22
N ALA A 170 -12.82 4.37 17.50
CA ALA A 170 -13.01 5.70 18.04
C ALA A 170 -11.66 6.44 18.09
N LYS A 171 -11.71 7.78 18.13
CA LYS A 171 -10.49 8.60 18.29
C LYS A 171 -9.74 8.23 19.57
N GLY A 172 -8.42 8.06 19.48
CA GLY A 172 -7.57 7.77 20.63
C GLY A 172 -6.13 7.44 20.22
N ASP A 173 -5.27 7.28 21.21
CA ASP A 173 -3.85 6.99 21.00
C ASP A 173 -3.61 5.65 20.28
N GLU A 174 -4.43 4.63 20.59
CA GLU A 174 -4.38 3.33 19.92
C GLU A 174 -4.65 3.42 18.41
N THR A 175 -5.57 4.31 18.00
CA THR A 175 -5.85 4.58 16.59
C THR A 175 -4.64 5.22 15.91
N SER A 176 -3.97 6.13 16.59
CA SER A 176 -2.77 6.79 16.08
C SER A 176 -1.62 5.80 15.88
N GLU A 177 -1.37 4.90 16.86
CA GLU A 177 -0.35 3.85 16.71
C GLU A 177 -0.64 2.91 15.53
N LEU A 178 -1.89 2.48 15.37
CA LEU A 178 -2.26 1.59 14.27
C LEU A 178 -2.14 2.29 12.92
N THR A 179 -2.58 3.55 12.82
CA THR A 179 -2.41 4.38 11.62
C THR A 179 -0.93 4.49 11.23
N HIS A 180 -0.08 4.78 12.20
CA HIS A 180 1.37 4.82 11.99
C HIS A 180 1.92 3.46 11.53
N TYR A 181 1.49 2.37 12.18
CA TYR A 181 1.89 1.01 11.82
C TYR A 181 1.52 0.67 10.37
N LEU A 182 0.28 0.94 9.95
CA LEU A 182 -0.20 0.67 8.59
C LEU A 182 0.52 1.54 7.56
N ASN A 183 0.80 2.80 7.88
CA ASN A 183 1.61 3.68 7.04
C ASN A 183 3.02 3.11 6.84
N CYS A 184 3.70 2.69 7.90
CA CYS A 184 5.01 2.06 7.83
C CYS A 184 4.97 0.75 7.03
N ARG A 185 3.93 -0.06 7.23
CA ARG A 185 3.76 -1.34 6.53
C ARG A 185 3.66 -1.18 5.02
N SER A 186 2.96 -0.16 4.53
CA SER A 186 2.83 0.11 3.10
C SER A 186 4.16 0.38 2.41
N TYR A 187 5.14 0.93 3.11
CA TYR A 187 6.48 1.26 2.57
C TYR A 187 7.57 0.26 2.97
N GLY A 188 7.24 -0.77 3.70
CA GLY A 188 8.23 -1.72 4.18
C GLY A 188 9.23 -1.12 5.16
N VAL A 189 8.79 -0.15 5.96
CA VAL A 189 9.59 0.40 7.05
C VAL A 189 9.48 -0.56 8.24
N PRO A 190 10.59 -1.17 8.69
CA PRO A 190 10.59 -2.07 9.83
C PRO A 190 10.13 -1.36 11.10
N ILE A 191 9.50 -2.12 11.99
CA ILE A 191 9.17 -1.64 13.33
C ILE A 191 10.36 -1.88 14.25
N SER A 192 10.86 -0.83 14.87
CA SER A 192 11.91 -0.91 15.86
C SER A 192 11.33 -0.66 17.26
N ARG A 193 11.61 -1.54 18.18
CA ARG A 193 11.22 -1.37 19.59
C ARG A 193 12.39 -1.68 20.51
N GLN A 194 12.47 -0.94 21.59
CA GLN A 194 13.45 -1.20 22.62
C GLN A 194 13.20 -2.57 23.25
N ASN A 195 14.25 -3.38 23.37
CA ASN A 195 14.16 -4.68 24.05
C ASN A 195 13.99 -4.43 25.56
N PRO A 196 12.93 -4.98 26.19
CA PRO A 196 12.68 -4.77 27.62
C PRO A 196 13.79 -5.34 28.51
N ASP A 197 14.42 -6.45 28.09
CA ASP A 197 15.46 -7.15 28.87
C ASP A 197 16.84 -6.51 28.68
N ASN A 198 17.06 -5.82 27.57
CA ASN A 198 18.28 -5.09 27.30
C ASN A 198 18.02 -3.77 26.56
N PRO A 199 17.84 -2.65 27.30
CA PRO A 199 17.51 -1.35 26.72
C PRO A 199 18.54 -0.76 25.76
N ARG A 200 19.74 -1.33 25.68
CA ARG A 200 20.79 -0.90 24.73
C ARG A 200 20.56 -1.43 23.30
N TYR A 201 19.64 -2.37 23.13
CA TYR A 201 19.32 -3.00 21.86
C TYR A 201 17.86 -2.77 21.47
N ASN A 202 17.65 -2.54 20.21
CA ASN A 202 16.32 -2.51 19.62
C ASN A 202 16.05 -3.84 18.93
N GLU A 203 14.88 -4.40 19.16
CA GLU A 203 14.30 -5.43 18.32
C GLU A 203 13.75 -4.79 17.06
N VAL A 204 13.99 -5.40 15.90
CA VAL A 204 13.53 -4.90 14.60
C VAL A 204 12.67 -5.96 13.95
N PHE A 205 11.44 -5.61 13.62
CA PHE A 205 10.45 -6.51 13.06
C PHE A 205 10.17 -6.16 11.61
N TYR A 206 10.12 -7.16 10.74
CA TYR A 206 9.73 -7.00 9.36
C TYR A 206 8.30 -6.46 9.25
N ASN A 207 8.10 -5.45 8.41
CA ASN A 207 6.80 -4.83 8.26
C ASN A 207 6.56 -4.40 6.81
N PHE A 208 6.24 -5.37 5.95
CA PHE A 208 5.86 -5.10 4.57
C PHE A 208 4.85 -6.14 4.08
N GLY A 209 3.83 -5.70 3.40
CA GLY A 209 2.83 -6.58 2.81
C GLY A 209 1.49 -5.90 2.63
N ILE A 210 0.66 -6.48 1.80
CA ILE A 210 -0.71 -6.03 1.57
C ILE A 210 -1.49 -6.10 2.89
N THR A 211 -2.35 -5.12 3.08
CA THR A 211 -3.31 -5.10 4.18
C THR A 211 -4.73 -5.04 3.63
N ILE A 212 -5.62 -5.87 4.13
CA ILE A 212 -7.05 -5.86 3.77
C ILE A 212 -7.84 -5.59 5.05
N VAL A 213 -8.65 -4.54 5.04
CA VAL A 213 -9.43 -4.14 6.22
C VAL A 213 -10.90 -4.05 5.91
N THR A 214 -11.77 -4.37 6.90
CA THR A 214 -13.19 -4.03 6.85
C THR A 214 -13.49 -2.85 7.76
N GLN A 215 -14.19 -1.85 7.25
CA GLN A 215 -14.51 -0.64 7.98
C GLN A 215 -15.80 0.02 7.47
N ARG A 216 -16.39 0.92 8.26
CA ARG A 216 -17.59 1.67 7.87
C ARG A 216 -17.28 3.09 7.42
N ARG A 217 -16.19 3.66 7.91
CA ARG A 217 -15.78 5.05 7.68
C ARG A 217 -14.48 5.14 6.90
N VAL A 218 -14.23 6.28 6.30
CA VAL A 218 -12.93 6.63 5.72
C VAL A 218 -11.92 6.91 6.85
N TRP A 219 -10.64 6.77 6.54
CA TRP A 219 -9.58 7.13 7.47
C TRP A 219 -9.58 8.65 7.72
N GLU A 220 -9.39 9.05 8.96
CA GLU A 220 -9.19 10.47 9.29
C GLU A 220 -7.79 10.97 8.86
N ASP A 221 -6.82 10.06 8.81
CA ASP A 221 -5.48 10.36 8.32
C ASP A 221 -5.46 10.34 6.78
N ASN A 222 -5.26 11.50 6.18
CA ASN A 222 -5.22 11.66 4.73
C ASN A 222 -4.09 10.85 4.09
N ALA A 223 -2.95 10.70 4.79
CA ALA A 223 -1.84 9.95 4.26
C ALA A 223 -2.13 8.45 4.18
N LEU A 224 -2.90 7.91 5.11
CA LEU A 224 -3.37 6.52 5.08
C LEU A 224 -4.47 6.34 4.02
N GLU A 225 -5.39 7.32 3.92
CA GLU A 225 -6.45 7.30 2.90
C GLU A 225 -5.88 7.29 1.48
N ASP A 226 -4.87 8.10 1.20
CA ASP A 226 -4.19 8.13 -0.09
C ASP A 226 -3.49 6.81 -0.47
N ARG A 227 -3.19 5.94 0.51
CA ARG A 227 -2.60 4.61 0.30
C ARG A 227 -3.64 3.51 0.14
N THR A 228 -4.89 3.87 0.37
CA THR A 228 -6.00 2.93 0.43
C THR A 228 -6.67 2.79 -0.93
N ILE A 229 -6.96 1.56 -1.31
CA ILE A 229 -7.82 1.22 -2.45
C ILE A 229 -9.19 0.88 -1.86
N PRO A 230 -10.17 1.79 -1.90
CA PRO A 230 -11.47 1.56 -1.33
C PRO A 230 -12.33 0.71 -2.26
N PHE A 231 -13.10 -0.20 -1.67
CA PHE A 231 -14.18 -0.92 -2.33
C PHE A 231 -15.45 -0.80 -1.48
N TYR A 232 -16.49 -0.26 -2.07
CA TYR A 232 -17.75 -0.02 -1.37
C TYR A 232 -18.67 -1.24 -1.51
N CYS A 233 -18.79 -1.97 -0.40
CA CYS A 233 -19.62 -3.17 -0.28
C CYS A 233 -21.09 -2.80 -0.12
N GLU A 234 -21.94 -3.49 -0.86
CA GLU A 234 -23.38 -3.35 -0.82
C GLU A 234 -24.05 -4.64 -0.34
N ARG A 235 -25.25 -4.50 0.21
CA ARG A 235 -26.00 -5.67 0.65
C ARG A 235 -26.41 -6.50 -0.56
N SER A 236 -26.19 -7.81 -0.49
CA SER A 236 -26.60 -8.74 -1.54
C SER A 236 -28.10 -8.63 -1.82
N LYS A 237 -28.43 -8.61 -3.10
CA LYS A 237 -29.81 -8.69 -3.61
C LYS A 237 -30.28 -10.14 -3.76
N LYS A 238 -29.36 -11.10 -3.70
CA LYS A 238 -29.61 -12.53 -3.83
C LYS A 238 -29.39 -13.23 -2.49
N PRO A 239 -30.13 -14.29 -2.19
CA PRO A 239 -29.81 -15.15 -1.05
C PRO A 239 -28.45 -15.80 -1.29
N LEU A 240 -27.49 -15.52 -0.42
CA LEU A 240 -26.19 -16.15 -0.44
C LEU A 240 -26.19 -17.39 0.45
N PRO A 241 -25.58 -18.50 0.02
CA PRO A 241 -25.52 -19.71 0.83
C PRO A 241 -24.85 -19.43 2.18
N THR A 242 -25.44 -19.92 3.27
CA THR A 242 -24.87 -19.77 4.62
C THR A 242 -24.08 -20.99 5.06
N ALA A 243 -24.31 -22.14 4.44
CA ALA A 243 -23.88 -23.46 4.92
C ALA A 243 -22.66 -24.07 4.21
N GLU A 244 -22.06 -23.40 3.22
CA GLU A 244 -20.99 -23.99 2.38
C GLU A 244 -19.58 -23.53 2.78
N LEU A 245 -19.37 -23.15 4.04
CA LEU A 245 -18.09 -22.56 4.47
C LEU A 245 -16.93 -23.56 4.29
N ASP A 246 -17.14 -24.83 4.59
CA ASP A 246 -16.12 -25.87 4.46
C ASP A 246 -15.75 -26.14 2.99
N GLU A 247 -16.72 -26.06 2.09
CA GLU A 247 -16.47 -26.21 0.66
C GLU A 247 -15.64 -25.05 0.11
N TRP A 248 -15.93 -23.81 0.55
CA TRP A 248 -15.15 -22.63 0.17
C TRP A 248 -13.71 -22.69 0.69
N ILE A 249 -13.53 -23.15 1.93
CA ILE A 249 -12.18 -23.36 2.49
C ILE A 249 -11.42 -24.39 1.65
N LYS A 250 -12.03 -25.53 1.31
CA LYS A 250 -11.41 -26.55 0.46
C LYS A 250 -11.04 -26.00 -0.92
N LYS A 251 -11.95 -25.25 -1.57
CA LYS A 251 -11.69 -24.58 -2.85
C LYS A 251 -10.56 -23.55 -2.72
N GLY A 252 -10.57 -22.78 -1.64
CA GLY A 252 -9.54 -21.79 -1.35
C GLY A 252 -8.16 -22.40 -1.12
N ILE A 253 -8.06 -23.53 -0.40
CA ILE A 253 -6.79 -24.26 -0.22
C ILE A 253 -6.28 -24.79 -1.56
N ARG A 254 -7.14 -25.34 -2.42
CA ARG A 254 -6.74 -25.74 -3.77
C ARG A 254 -6.23 -24.57 -4.59
N LEU A 255 -6.88 -23.42 -4.51
CA LEU A 255 -6.40 -22.20 -5.16
C LEU A 255 -5.02 -21.80 -4.62
N GLN A 256 -4.82 -21.85 -3.31
CA GLN A 256 -3.50 -21.58 -2.72
C GLN A 256 -2.43 -22.58 -3.14
N ASN A 257 -2.78 -23.85 -3.34
CA ASN A 257 -1.88 -24.86 -3.90
C ASN A 257 -1.40 -24.46 -5.32
N LYS A 258 -2.30 -23.96 -6.16
CA LYS A 258 -2.00 -23.44 -7.50
C LYS A 258 -1.13 -22.19 -7.46
N LEU A 259 -1.48 -21.23 -6.60
CA LEU A 259 -0.68 -20.01 -6.40
C LEU A 259 0.71 -20.32 -5.85
N LEU A 260 0.85 -21.34 -5.01
CA LEU A 260 2.14 -21.84 -4.56
C LEU A 260 2.98 -22.38 -5.74
N PHE A 261 2.37 -23.21 -6.61
CA PHE A 261 3.06 -23.70 -7.81
C PHE A 261 3.55 -22.54 -8.67
N LEU A 262 2.69 -21.58 -8.98
CA LEU A 262 3.07 -20.40 -9.76
C LEU A 262 4.21 -19.61 -9.09
N ARG A 263 4.15 -19.39 -7.78
CA ARG A 263 5.22 -18.75 -7.05
C ARG A 263 6.54 -19.51 -7.18
N LEU A 264 6.53 -20.83 -6.98
CA LEU A 264 7.72 -21.66 -7.08
C LEU A 264 8.35 -21.62 -8.48
N MET A 265 7.53 -21.62 -9.53
CA MET A 265 8.00 -21.68 -10.93
C MET A 265 8.39 -20.31 -11.50
N TYR A 266 7.80 -19.22 -11.01
CA TYR A 266 7.93 -17.91 -11.63
C TYR A 266 8.52 -16.82 -10.71
N TRP A 267 8.73 -17.11 -9.44
CA TRP A 267 9.25 -16.09 -8.50
C TRP A 267 10.55 -15.44 -8.98
N ASN A 268 11.51 -16.21 -9.46
CA ASN A 268 12.79 -15.69 -9.98
C ASN A 268 12.66 -14.99 -11.35
N LYS A 269 11.62 -15.30 -12.11
CA LYS A 269 11.33 -14.71 -13.43
C LYS A 269 10.54 -13.41 -13.31
N MET A 270 9.89 -13.19 -12.17
CA MET A 270 9.09 -12.00 -11.92
C MET A 270 9.98 -10.79 -11.68
N VAL A 271 9.95 -9.82 -12.58
CA VAL A 271 10.72 -8.58 -12.48
C VAL A 271 9.77 -7.40 -12.29
N ILE A 272 9.91 -6.69 -11.18
CA ILE A 272 9.13 -5.47 -10.92
C ILE A 272 9.93 -4.27 -11.45
N ASP A 273 9.48 -3.76 -12.59
CA ASP A 273 10.02 -2.53 -13.17
C ASP A 273 9.44 -1.31 -12.44
N LYS A 274 10.27 -0.64 -11.64
CA LYS A 274 9.88 0.56 -10.89
C LYS A 274 9.68 1.79 -11.78
N SER A 275 10.13 1.74 -13.03
CA SER A 275 9.94 2.80 -14.02
C SER A 275 8.64 2.64 -14.83
N ALA A 276 7.98 1.48 -14.76
CA ALA A 276 6.77 1.20 -15.50
C ALA A 276 5.68 2.24 -15.21
N ARG A 277 4.94 2.61 -16.25
CA ARG A 277 3.80 3.54 -16.17
C ARG A 277 2.61 2.98 -16.93
N LEU A 278 1.42 3.26 -16.45
CA LEU A 278 0.17 2.97 -17.14
C LEU A 278 -0.40 4.28 -17.70
N PRO A 279 -0.81 4.29 -18.96
CA PRO A 279 -1.47 5.45 -19.56
C PRO A 279 -2.69 5.88 -18.73
N GLY A 280 -2.86 7.18 -18.54
CA GLY A 280 -4.00 7.72 -17.80
C GLY A 280 -3.91 7.67 -16.29
N VAL A 281 -2.86 7.09 -15.69
CA VAL A 281 -2.65 7.05 -14.23
C VAL A 281 -1.52 7.99 -13.85
N ARG A 282 -1.84 9.10 -13.18
CA ARG A 282 -0.89 10.13 -12.73
C ARG A 282 -0.49 9.99 -11.26
N ASP A 283 -1.36 9.36 -10.45
CA ASP A 283 -1.10 9.14 -9.02
C ASP A 283 0.08 8.17 -8.82
N HIS A 284 1.21 8.70 -8.37
CA HIS A 284 2.43 7.92 -8.12
C HIS A 284 2.25 6.81 -7.08
N ARG A 285 1.41 7.02 -6.07
CA ARG A 285 1.16 6.00 -5.03
C ARG A 285 0.32 4.87 -5.58
N LEU A 286 -0.70 5.22 -6.37
CA LEU A 286 -1.53 4.22 -7.04
C LEU A 286 -0.70 3.40 -8.05
N MET A 287 0.18 4.08 -8.81
CA MET A 287 1.14 3.39 -9.70
C MET A 287 2.05 2.44 -8.92
N ALA A 288 2.67 2.90 -7.84
CA ALA A 288 3.55 2.07 -7.04
C ALA A 288 2.83 0.84 -6.46
N ALA A 289 1.56 0.99 -6.05
CA ALA A 289 0.74 -0.10 -5.53
C ALA A 289 0.50 -1.24 -6.53
N VAL A 290 0.52 -0.93 -7.83
CA VAL A 290 0.17 -1.89 -8.89
C VAL A 290 1.38 -2.37 -9.72
N LEU A 291 2.59 -1.90 -9.44
CA LEU A 291 3.80 -2.40 -10.12
C LEU A 291 3.93 -3.94 -10.10
N PRO A 292 3.64 -4.66 -9.00
CA PRO A 292 3.64 -6.11 -9.01
C PRO A 292 2.61 -6.71 -9.97
N LEU A 293 1.46 -6.04 -10.15
CA LEU A 293 0.42 -6.48 -11.09
C LEU A 293 0.81 -6.20 -12.55
N ILE A 294 1.56 -5.13 -12.80
CA ILE A 294 2.13 -4.87 -14.13
C ILE A 294 3.14 -5.96 -14.48
N ALA A 295 3.99 -6.37 -13.54
CA ALA A 295 4.87 -7.51 -13.74
C ALA A 295 4.08 -8.81 -14.00
N LEU A 296 3.01 -9.04 -13.23
CA LEU A 296 2.13 -10.20 -13.40
C LEU A 296 1.41 -10.18 -14.75
N SER A 297 1.07 -9.01 -15.29
CA SER A 297 0.39 -8.88 -16.59
C SER A 297 1.22 -9.38 -17.78
N GLN A 298 2.53 -9.56 -17.62
CA GLN A 298 3.38 -10.21 -18.62
C GLN A 298 3.04 -11.70 -18.78
N HIS A 299 2.50 -12.33 -17.74
CA HIS A 299 2.07 -13.72 -17.71
C HIS A 299 0.55 -13.87 -17.76
N LEU A 300 -0.21 -12.78 -17.56
CA LEU A 300 -1.66 -12.74 -17.60
C LEU A 300 -2.11 -11.50 -18.39
N PRO A 301 -2.13 -11.55 -19.74
CA PRO A 301 -2.38 -10.38 -20.59
C PRO A 301 -3.72 -9.67 -20.31
N ALA A 302 -4.77 -10.41 -19.98
CA ALA A 302 -6.09 -9.87 -19.62
C ALA A 302 -6.04 -8.89 -18.41
N LEU A 303 -5.01 -8.99 -17.59
CA LEU A 303 -4.83 -8.09 -16.44
C LEU A 303 -4.46 -6.68 -16.87
N LYS A 304 -3.77 -6.49 -18.00
CA LYS A 304 -3.34 -5.15 -18.46
C LYS A 304 -4.53 -4.23 -18.76
N ASP A 305 -5.54 -4.75 -19.45
CA ASP A 305 -6.75 -3.99 -19.78
C ASP A 305 -7.57 -3.70 -18.54
N LEU A 306 -7.69 -4.70 -17.65
CA LEU A 306 -8.35 -4.56 -16.36
C LEU A 306 -7.71 -3.45 -15.52
N LEU A 307 -6.37 -3.42 -15.43
CA LEU A 307 -5.63 -2.41 -14.68
C LEU A 307 -5.89 -1.00 -15.24
N SER A 308 -5.77 -0.82 -16.56
CA SER A 308 -5.97 0.49 -17.19
C SER A 308 -7.38 1.02 -16.93
N LYS A 309 -8.41 0.17 -17.07
CA LYS A 309 -9.81 0.54 -16.85
C LYS A 309 -10.10 0.91 -15.40
N VAL A 310 -9.71 0.04 -14.46
CA VAL A 310 -10.07 0.22 -13.04
C VAL A 310 -9.29 1.36 -12.42
N LEU A 311 -8.00 1.50 -12.72
CA LEU A 311 -7.16 2.54 -12.14
C LEU A 311 -7.55 3.94 -12.60
N SER A 312 -7.91 4.12 -13.87
CA SER A 312 -8.46 5.38 -14.37
C SER A 312 -9.74 5.77 -13.63
N GLY A 313 -10.62 4.80 -13.35
CA GLY A 313 -11.83 5.02 -12.56
C GLY A 313 -11.55 5.40 -11.10
N ILE A 314 -10.59 4.72 -10.45
CA ILE A 314 -10.18 5.04 -9.07
C ILE A 314 -9.55 6.44 -9.01
N GLU A 315 -8.67 6.77 -9.96
CA GLU A 315 -8.04 8.09 -10.00
C GLU A 315 -9.08 9.21 -10.20
N LYS A 316 -10.03 9.01 -11.10
CA LYS A 316 -11.13 9.95 -11.31
C LYS A 316 -11.94 10.17 -10.03
N LYS A 317 -12.38 9.09 -9.36
CA LYS A 317 -13.10 9.18 -8.07
C LYS A 317 -12.28 9.90 -6.99
N ARG A 318 -10.97 9.63 -6.91
CA ARG A 318 -10.07 10.33 -5.96
C ARG A 318 -9.98 11.82 -6.22
N ARG A 319 -9.89 12.23 -7.50
CA ARG A 319 -9.87 13.65 -7.88
C ARG A 319 -11.20 14.33 -7.56
N GLU A 320 -12.33 13.68 -7.83
CA GLU A 320 -13.64 14.20 -7.46
C GLU A 320 -13.75 14.44 -5.94
N VAL A 321 -13.29 13.49 -5.12
CA VAL A 321 -13.25 13.66 -3.66
C VAL A 321 -12.31 14.78 -3.23
N LYS A 322 -11.12 14.88 -3.83
CA LYS A 322 -10.19 15.99 -3.58
C LYS A 322 -10.78 17.34 -3.97
N ALA A 323 -11.46 17.43 -5.12
CA ALA A 323 -12.13 18.66 -5.56
C ALA A 323 -13.20 19.13 -4.56
N MET A 324 -13.89 18.19 -3.89
CA MET A 324 -14.87 18.48 -2.85
C MET A 324 -14.26 18.75 -1.47
N SER A 325 -12.96 18.57 -1.29
CA SER A 325 -12.27 18.91 -0.05
C SER A 325 -12.20 20.43 0.16
N LYS A 326 -11.92 20.88 1.38
CA LYS A 326 -11.73 22.32 1.65
C LYS A 326 -10.63 22.94 0.80
N ASP A 327 -9.56 22.20 0.59
CA ASP A 327 -8.44 22.62 -0.28
C ASP A 327 -8.90 22.75 -1.75
N GLY A 328 -9.64 21.76 -2.25
CA GLY A 328 -10.18 21.76 -3.61
C GLY A 328 -11.19 22.89 -3.84
N ILE A 329 -12.06 23.14 -2.89
CA ILE A 329 -13.05 24.24 -2.98
C ILE A 329 -12.33 25.61 -3.05
N ILE A 330 -11.36 25.86 -2.18
CA ILE A 330 -10.62 27.13 -2.19
C ILE A 330 -9.80 27.27 -3.46
N ILE A 331 -9.10 26.22 -3.91
CA ILE A 331 -8.29 26.33 -5.13
C ILE A 331 -9.16 26.58 -6.36
N ASN A 332 -10.32 25.93 -6.43
CA ASN A 332 -11.29 26.17 -7.50
C ASN A 332 -11.79 27.62 -7.51
N GLU A 333 -12.15 28.17 -6.34
CA GLU A 333 -12.57 29.56 -6.21
C GLU A 333 -11.47 30.53 -6.64
N LEU A 334 -10.22 30.32 -6.22
CA LEU A 334 -9.11 31.17 -6.60
C LEU A 334 -8.78 31.07 -8.10
N TYR A 335 -8.95 29.89 -8.67
CA TYR A 335 -8.75 29.66 -10.10
C TYR A 335 -9.81 30.37 -10.95
N GLU A 336 -11.08 30.42 -10.53
CA GLU A 336 -12.12 31.17 -11.22
C GLU A 336 -11.81 32.67 -11.23
N TYR A 337 -11.34 33.25 -10.14
CA TYR A 337 -10.87 34.66 -10.13
C TYR A 337 -9.70 34.86 -11.11
N TRP A 338 -8.76 33.92 -11.17
CA TRP A 338 -7.66 33.98 -12.13
C TRP A 338 -8.15 33.94 -13.58
N LYS A 339 -9.08 33.07 -13.90
CA LYS A 339 -9.68 32.91 -15.22
C LYS A 339 -10.45 34.16 -15.68
N GLU A 340 -11.04 34.89 -14.75
CA GLU A 340 -11.71 36.17 -15.01
C GLU A 340 -10.73 37.35 -15.12
N ASN A 341 -9.43 37.09 -15.19
CA ASN A 341 -8.36 38.11 -15.19
C ASN A 341 -8.41 39.06 -13.97
N LEU A 342 -8.80 38.51 -12.81
CA LEU A 342 -8.81 39.23 -11.54
C LEU A 342 -7.50 38.98 -10.77
N ILE A 343 -6.36 39.23 -11.43
CA ILE A 343 -5.02 39.15 -10.84
C ILE A 343 -4.38 40.50 -10.88
N GLY A 344 -4.10 41.04 -9.70
CA GLY A 344 -3.38 42.32 -9.51
C GLY A 344 -1.91 42.07 -9.19
N GLU A 345 -1.11 43.09 -9.31
CA GLU A 345 0.32 43.06 -8.99
C GLU A 345 0.67 44.21 -8.05
N HIS A 346 1.49 43.93 -7.06
CA HIS A 346 2.05 44.92 -6.15
C HIS A 346 3.53 44.59 -5.87
N ASN A 347 4.41 45.52 -6.18
CA ASN A 347 5.87 45.36 -6.04
C ASN A 347 6.42 44.05 -6.65
N GLY A 348 5.97 43.69 -7.88
CA GLY A 348 6.42 42.51 -8.59
C GLY A 348 5.80 41.18 -8.09
N THR A 349 4.87 41.25 -7.13
CA THR A 349 4.20 40.09 -6.59
C THR A 349 2.71 40.13 -6.91
N LYS A 350 2.18 38.98 -7.42
CA LYS A 350 0.79 38.87 -7.84
C LYS A 350 -0.12 38.50 -6.68
N TYR A 351 -1.34 39.03 -6.71
CA TYR A 351 -2.40 38.70 -5.78
C TYR A 351 -3.74 38.49 -6.49
N VAL A 352 -4.63 37.77 -5.86
CA VAL A 352 -6.01 37.58 -6.38
C VAL A 352 -6.84 38.79 -6.02
N ALA A 353 -7.55 39.36 -6.97
CA ALA A 353 -8.49 40.44 -6.79
C ALA A 353 -9.93 39.92 -6.66
N LYS A 354 -10.71 40.61 -5.82
CA LYS A 354 -12.12 40.32 -5.59
C LYS A 354 -13.00 40.79 -6.75
N GLU A 355 -12.70 42.01 -7.22
CA GLU A 355 -13.49 42.73 -8.20
C GLU A 355 -12.69 43.83 -8.86
N LYS A 356 -13.20 44.37 -9.97
CA LYS A 356 -12.73 45.59 -10.59
C LYS A 356 -13.57 46.76 -10.09
N ALA A 357 -12.92 47.81 -9.62
CA ALA A 357 -13.57 49.04 -9.17
C ALA A 357 -13.08 50.22 -10.01
N ILE A 358 -13.85 51.30 -10.03
CA ILE A 358 -13.44 52.57 -10.64
C ILE A 358 -12.79 53.41 -9.57
N GLY A 359 -11.51 53.73 -9.73
CA GLY A 359 -10.75 54.57 -8.84
C GLY A 359 -11.11 56.07 -8.91
N PRO A 360 -10.54 56.87 -8.05
CA PRO A 360 -10.80 58.33 -7.98
C PRO A 360 -10.50 59.06 -9.29
N ASN A 361 -9.53 58.55 -10.06
CA ASN A 361 -9.11 59.13 -11.34
C ASN A 361 -9.83 58.53 -12.57
N ARG A 362 -10.93 57.78 -12.35
CA ARG A 362 -11.67 56.99 -13.35
C ARG A 362 -10.86 55.86 -13.98
N GLU A 363 -9.77 55.43 -13.37
CA GLU A 363 -8.99 54.26 -13.71
C GLU A 363 -9.66 52.97 -13.18
N GLU A 364 -9.50 51.87 -13.92
CA GLU A 364 -9.91 50.56 -13.43
C GLU A 364 -8.91 50.05 -12.40
N ILE A 365 -9.39 49.75 -11.20
CA ILE A 365 -8.58 49.29 -10.06
C ILE A 365 -9.03 47.91 -9.64
N LEU A 366 -8.05 47.02 -9.34
CA LEU A 366 -8.28 45.68 -8.84
C LEU A 366 -8.32 45.70 -7.30
N VAL A 367 -9.47 45.38 -6.71
CA VAL A 367 -9.65 45.33 -5.24
C VAL A 367 -9.12 43.98 -4.74
N PRO A 368 -8.14 43.95 -3.81
CA PRO A 368 -7.54 42.71 -3.34
C PRO A 368 -8.53 41.82 -2.60
N LEU A 369 -8.54 40.52 -2.93
CA LEU A 369 -9.29 39.47 -2.23
C LEU A 369 -8.59 39.15 -0.92
N GLN A 370 -9.35 39.04 0.16
CA GLN A 370 -8.85 38.65 1.48
C GLN A 370 -9.45 37.31 1.94
N SER A 371 -8.78 36.64 2.89
CA SER A 371 -9.32 35.40 3.48
C SER A 371 -10.68 35.62 4.18
N SER A 372 -11.01 36.85 4.61
CA SER A 372 -12.33 37.20 5.14
C SER A 372 -13.43 37.18 4.08
N ASP A 373 -13.11 37.59 2.84
CA ASP A 373 -14.07 37.63 1.75
C ASP A 373 -14.46 36.22 1.32
N LEU A 374 -13.45 35.33 1.20
CA LEU A 374 -13.70 33.90 0.95
C LEU A 374 -14.45 33.23 2.12
N ALA A 375 -14.13 33.58 3.35
CA ALA A 375 -14.79 33.04 4.52
C ALA A 375 -16.30 33.37 4.53
N GLU A 376 -16.63 34.62 4.18
CA GLU A 376 -18.02 35.05 4.02
C GLU A 376 -18.74 34.30 2.89
N LYS A 377 -18.11 34.22 1.71
CA LYS A 377 -18.64 33.51 0.54
C LYS A 377 -18.90 32.03 0.82
N LEU A 378 -17.95 31.35 1.47
CA LEU A 378 -18.01 29.91 1.76
C LEU A 378 -18.75 29.56 3.06
N LYS A 379 -19.14 30.57 3.85
CA LYS A 379 -19.72 30.42 5.19
C LYS A 379 -18.82 29.63 6.16
N TRP A 380 -17.52 29.85 6.05
CA TRP A 380 -16.50 29.26 6.92
C TRP A 380 -15.91 30.33 7.87
N SER A 381 -15.15 29.88 8.88
CA SER A 381 -14.38 30.81 9.67
C SER A 381 -13.15 31.34 8.89
N THR A 382 -12.80 32.62 9.08
CA THR A 382 -11.60 33.19 8.46
C THR A 382 -10.32 32.43 8.83
N ARG A 383 -10.30 31.82 10.02
CA ARG A 383 -9.16 31.00 10.48
C ARG A 383 -9.04 29.73 9.65
N GLU A 384 -10.14 29.06 9.35
CA GLU A 384 -10.14 27.85 8.50
C GLU A 384 -9.66 28.18 7.09
N VAL A 385 -10.23 29.22 6.46
CA VAL A 385 -9.81 29.66 5.12
C VAL A 385 -8.33 29.97 5.08
N ARG A 386 -7.82 30.69 6.07
CA ARG A 386 -6.38 31.03 6.16
C ARG A 386 -5.51 29.78 6.32
N ASN A 387 -5.92 28.83 7.14
CA ASN A 387 -5.17 27.57 7.31
C ASN A 387 -5.09 26.79 5.99
N VAL A 388 -6.18 26.73 5.23
CA VAL A 388 -6.21 26.07 3.92
C VAL A 388 -5.32 26.81 2.91
N ILE A 389 -5.42 28.13 2.81
CA ILE A 389 -4.56 28.92 1.90
C ILE A 389 -3.08 28.72 2.23
N ASN A 390 -2.73 28.67 3.50
CA ASN A 390 -1.34 28.41 3.94
C ASN A 390 -0.91 26.99 3.57
N SER A 391 -1.78 25.97 3.70
CA SER A 391 -1.46 24.60 3.32
C SER A 391 -1.25 24.42 1.82
N LEU A 392 -1.95 25.19 1.00
CA LEU A 392 -1.83 25.17 -0.46
C LEU A 392 -0.49 25.74 -0.97
N GLN A 393 0.19 26.56 -0.15
CA GLN A 393 1.49 27.17 -0.49
C GLN A 393 1.50 27.84 -1.88
N LEU A 394 0.47 28.65 -2.15
CA LEU A 394 0.28 29.30 -3.45
C LEU A 394 1.35 30.33 -3.79
N HIS A 395 2.14 30.74 -2.80
CA HIS A 395 3.31 31.60 -2.98
C HIS A 395 4.45 31.15 -2.06
N PRO A 396 5.71 31.13 -2.52
CA PRO A 396 6.84 30.61 -1.75
C PRO A 396 7.14 31.38 -0.46
N SER A 397 6.72 32.65 -0.38
CA SER A 397 7.03 33.55 0.73
C SER A 397 5.77 34.11 1.41
N LEU A 398 4.69 33.35 1.50
CA LEU A 398 3.39 33.78 2.05
C LEU A 398 3.49 34.46 3.42
N GLU A 399 4.38 33.97 4.30
CA GLU A 399 4.54 34.51 5.65
C GLU A 399 5.25 35.89 5.69
N THR A 400 6.03 36.19 4.66
CA THR A 400 6.86 37.41 4.60
C THR A 400 6.25 38.52 3.74
N LEU A 401 5.17 38.21 2.99
CA LEU A 401 4.55 39.15 2.08
C LEU A 401 3.78 40.25 2.86
N PRO A 402 4.00 41.52 2.52
CA PRO A 402 3.47 42.62 3.31
C PRO A 402 1.98 42.86 3.06
N LYS A 403 1.34 43.47 4.05
CA LYS A 403 0.09 44.18 3.84
C LYS A 403 0.40 45.40 2.97
N PHE A 404 -0.52 45.81 2.13
CA PHE A 404 -0.37 47.07 1.44
C PHE A 404 -1.60 47.97 1.57
N LEU A 405 -1.38 49.25 1.45
CA LEU A 405 -2.43 50.25 1.47
C LEU A 405 -3.00 50.39 0.05
N HIS A 406 -4.31 50.25 -0.08
CA HIS A 406 -5.03 50.40 -1.33
C HIS A 406 -6.38 51.07 -1.06
N LEU A 407 -6.70 52.14 -1.80
CA LEU A 407 -7.92 52.93 -1.57
C LEU A 407 -8.15 53.33 -0.09
N ASP A 408 -7.11 53.85 0.57
CA ASP A 408 -7.12 54.24 1.99
C ASP A 408 -7.44 53.14 3.00
N ARG A 409 -7.36 51.87 2.56
CA ARG A 409 -7.53 50.70 3.42
C ARG A 409 -6.31 49.80 3.37
N VAL A 410 -6.00 49.16 4.50
CA VAL A 410 -4.93 48.19 4.59
C VAL A 410 -5.50 46.82 4.27
N TYR A 411 -5.01 46.20 3.20
CA TYR A 411 -5.37 44.85 2.77
C TYR A 411 -4.31 43.84 3.18
N ARG A 412 -4.79 42.58 3.40
CA ARG A 412 -3.97 41.39 3.51
C ARG A 412 -4.39 40.44 2.36
N PRO A 413 -3.90 40.69 1.14
CA PRO A 413 -4.35 39.96 -0.02
C PRO A 413 -3.95 38.48 0.02
N ILE A 414 -4.61 37.69 -0.79
CA ILE A 414 -4.20 36.32 -1.07
C ILE A 414 -3.16 36.41 -2.19
N TRP A 415 -1.91 36.23 -1.81
CA TRP A 415 -0.80 36.23 -2.74
C TRP A 415 -0.69 34.92 -3.49
N VAL A 416 -0.40 34.96 -4.78
CA VAL A 416 -0.32 33.80 -5.65
C VAL A 416 0.88 33.88 -6.59
N ASP A 417 1.46 32.73 -6.84
CA ASP A 417 2.27 32.47 -8.02
C ASP A 417 1.37 31.76 -9.04
N GLU A 418 1.23 32.30 -10.23
CA GLU A 418 0.28 31.78 -11.22
C GLU A 418 0.58 30.35 -11.63
N GLN A 419 1.84 29.99 -11.81
CA GLN A 419 2.21 28.62 -12.17
C GLN A 419 1.85 27.64 -11.06
N ARG A 420 2.04 28.03 -9.80
CA ARG A 420 1.60 27.24 -8.65
C ARG A 420 0.09 27.13 -8.55
N LEU A 421 -0.64 28.23 -8.78
CA LEU A 421 -2.09 28.22 -8.76
C LEU A 421 -2.64 27.24 -9.81
N ILE A 422 -2.15 27.32 -11.05
CA ILE A 422 -2.54 26.42 -12.14
C ILE A 422 -2.18 24.96 -11.80
N SER A 423 -0.94 24.71 -11.36
CA SER A 423 -0.50 23.37 -10.99
C SER A 423 -1.34 22.76 -9.87
N ARG A 424 -1.69 23.57 -8.84
CA ARG A 424 -2.57 23.10 -7.76
C ARG A 424 -4.00 22.87 -8.25
N PHE A 425 -4.54 23.72 -9.13
CA PHE A 425 -5.85 23.51 -9.73
C PHE A 425 -5.90 22.19 -10.51
N GLU A 426 -4.92 21.90 -11.35
CA GLU A 426 -4.81 20.64 -12.09
C GLU A 426 -4.71 19.41 -11.19
N GLU A 427 -4.14 19.56 -9.99
CA GLU A 427 -4.07 18.49 -8.98
C GLU A 427 -5.45 18.16 -8.37
N PHE A 428 -6.31 19.16 -8.19
CA PHE A 428 -7.58 19.04 -7.48
C PHE A 428 -8.80 18.88 -8.40
N VAL A 429 -8.79 19.48 -9.60
CA VAL A 429 -9.96 19.50 -10.49
C VAL A 429 -9.80 18.49 -11.64
N PRO A 430 -10.68 17.47 -11.71
CA PRO A 430 -10.68 16.53 -12.82
C PRO A 430 -11.28 17.15 -14.08
N ASP A 431 -10.69 16.83 -15.25
CA ASP A 431 -11.24 17.05 -16.59
C ASP A 431 -11.42 18.50 -17.11
N TYR A 432 -10.58 19.44 -16.70
CA TYR A 432 -10.29 20.53 -17.63
C TYR A 432 -9.35 19.96 -18.70
N SER A 433 -9.94 19.54 -19.82
CA SER A 433 -9.19 19.15 -21.01
C SER A 433 -8.21 20.29 -21.36
N ILE A 434 -6.94 19.95 -21.33
CA ILE A 434 -5.82 20.77 -21.74
C ILE A 434 -5.94 21.00 -23.27
N THR A 435 -6.89 21.81 -23.69
CA THR A 435 -7.00 22.25 -25.08
C THR A 435 -6.46 23.67 -25.29
N HIS A 436 -5.92 24.31 -24.24
CA HIS A 436 -5.42 25.70 -24.33
C HIS A 436 -3.99 25.94 -23.81
N ILE A 437 -3.19 24.89 -23.52
CA ILE A 437 -1.79 25.08 -23.05
C ILE A 437 -0.74 24.66 -24.10
N THR A 438 -1.13 24.21 -25.26
CA THR A 438 -0.16 23.86 -26.33
C THR A 438 0.48 25.08 -27.03
N ASP A 439 0.01 26.30 -26.77
CA ASP A 439 0.56 27.48 -27.46
C ASP A 439 1.70 28.20 -26.70
N ILE A 440 2.11 27.74 -25.53
CA ILE A 440 3.17 28.41 -24.72
C ILE A 440 4.45 27.57 -24.59
N THR A 441 4.45 26.28 -24.95
CA THR A 441 5.61 25.40 -24.73
C THR A 441 6.46 25.08 -25.96
N ASP A 442 6.17 25.63 -27.13
CA ASP A 442 6.95 25.36 -28.35
C ASP A 442 8.26 26.17 -28.46
N ASN A 443 8.67 26.89 -27.43
CA ASN A 443 9.89 27.70 -27.47
C ASN A 443 11.03 27.28 -26.50
N ILE A 444 10.94 26.12 -25.83
CA ILE A 444 12.06 25.60 -25.02
C ILE A 444 12.21 24.09 -25.25
N SER A 445 12.63 23.70 -26.45
CA SER A 445 13.19 22.36 -26.66
C SER A 445 14.16 22.38 -27.84
N ASP A 446 15.34 22.89 -27.55
CA ASP A 446 16.55 22.53 -28.31
C ASP A 446 17.75 22.83 -27.43
N GLN A 447 18.19 21.84 -26.66
CA GLN A 447 19.58 21.60 -26.29
C GLN A 447 19.69 20.51 -25.20
N HIS A 448 20.22 19.42 -25.62
CA HIS A 448 21.03 18.41 -24.93
C HIS A 448 20.59 16.98 -25.18
N SER A 449 20.93 16.52 -26.40
CA SER A 449 21.23 15.10 -26.63
C SER A 449 22.69 14.86 -26.24
N ASN A 450 22.92 14.08 -25.22
CA ASN A 450 24.18 13.35 -25.07
C ASN A 450 23.88 11.93 -24.60
N GLN A 451 24.03 11.02 -25.53
CA GLN A 451 24.15 9.59 -25.32
C GLN A 451 25.41 9.32 -24.47
N SER A 452 25.24 8.54 -23.44
CA SER A 452 26.36 7.79 -22.84
C SER A 452 26.02 6.30 -22.87
N ASP A 453 26.76 5.59 -23.69
CA ASP A 453 26.87 4.14 -23.76
C ASP A 453 27.15 3.56 -22.38
N ILE A 454 26.31 2.66 -21.92
CA ILE A 454 26.61 1.80 -20.77
C ILE A 454 26.83 0.37 -21.27
N ASP A 455 28.05 -0.01 -21.10
CA ASP A 455 28.76 -1.24 -21.39
C ASP A 455 27.99 -2.50 -20.94
N LYS A 456 27.94 -3.48 -21.85
CA LYS A 456 27.40 -4.82 -21.62
C LYS A 456 28.38 -5.62 -20.78
N THR A 457 28.14 -5.78 -19.51
CA THR A 457 28.89 -6.70 -18.66
C THR A 457 28.49 -8.16 -18.92
N LYS A 458 29.51 -8.98 -19.03
CA LYS A 458 29.56 -10.43 -19.32
C LYS A 458 28.70 -11.28 -18.37
N PRO A 459 28.27 -12.48 -18.79
CA PRO A 459 27.51 -13.39 -17.96
C PRO A 459 28.39 -13.95 -16.82
N VAL A 460 27.84 -13.88 -15.63
CA VAL A 460 28.41 -14.50 -14.42
C VAL A 460 28.09 -15.99 -14.43
N ASP A 461 29.13 -16.73 -14.15
CA ASP A 461 29.25 -18.17 -14.07
C ASP A 461 28.12 -18.88 -13.32
N SER A 462 27.67 -20.02 -13.87
CA SER A 462 26.55 -20.83 -13.41
C SER A 462 26.92 -21.65 -12.17
N THR A 463 26.87 -21.05 -11.01
CA THR A 463 26.76 -21.77 -9.75
C THR A 463 25.29 -22.06 -9.48
N GLN A 464 24.98 -23.31 -9.12
CA GLN A 464 23.65 -23.83 -8.86
C GLN A 464 22.80 -22.88 -8.00
N THR A 465 21.88 -22.16 -8.62
CA THR A 465 20.94 -21.30 -7.88
C THR A 465 19.75 -22.16 -7.47
N ILE A 466 19.77 -22.65 -6.24
CA ILE A 466 18.61 -23.28 -5.60
C ILE A 466 17.77 -22.14 -5.02
N SER A 467 16.63 -21.83 -5.61
CA SER A 467 15.65 -21.00 -4.94
C SER A 467 14.82 -21.85 -4.00
N VAL A 468 15.18 -21.78 -2.76
CA VAL A 468 14.35 -22.31 -1.69
C VAL A 468 13.33 -21.25 -1.33
N ILE A 469 12.08 -21.49 -1.68
CA ILE A 469 10.98 -20.69 -1.17
C ILE A 469 10.43 -21.48 0.03
N PRO A 470 10.72 -21.03 1.24
CA PRO A 470 10.12 -21.67 2.39
C PRO A 470 8.62 -21.43 2.31
N VAL A 471 7.85 -22.48 2.15
CA VAL A 471 6.40 -22.45 2.39
C VAL A 471 6.17 -22.08 3.84
N ILE A 472 7.15 -22.42 4.70
CA ILE A 472 7.30 -21.91 6.05
C ILE A 472 8.81 -21.82 6.32
N SER A 473 9.38 -20.63 6.35
CA SER A 473 10.73 -20.43 6.85
C SER A 473 10.65 -19.89 8.26
N VAL A 474 10.98 -20.72 9.22
CA VAL A 474 11.36 -20.24 10.53
C VAL A 474 12.80 -20.70 10.74
N MET A 475 13.71 -19.77 10.73
CA MET A 475 15.02 -20.02 11.29
C MET A 475 14.82 -20.40 12.75
N LYS A 476 15.35 -21.54 13.19
CA LYS A 476 15.53 -21.80 14.62
C LYS A 476 16.40 -20.68 15.16
N THR A 477 15.98 -20.10 16.24
CA THR A 477 16.68 -18.99 16.89
C THR A 477 17.35 -19.47 18.18
N CYS A 478 18.33 -18.74 18.65
CA CYS A 478 18.96 -19.03 19.95
C CYS A 478 17.96 -18.99 21.10
N GLY A 479 16.81 -18.32 20.95
CA GLY A 479 15.71 -18.34 21.94
C GLY A 479 15.10 -19.72 22.15
N ASP A 480 15.16 -20.61 21.14
CA ASP A 480 14.63 -21.99 21.18
C ASP A 480 15.69 -23.00 21.62
N CYS A 481 16.92 -22.58 21.83
CA CYS A 481 18.04 -23.44 22.16
C CYS A 481 18.14 -23.68 23.68
N ALA A 482 18.39 -24.93 24.08
CA ALA A 482 18.60 -25.30 25.46
C ALA A 482 19.82 -24.61 26.12
N TYR A 483 20.81 -24.21 25.33
CA TYR A 483 22.03 -23.53 25.79
C TYR A 483 21.91 -22.00 25.86
N HIS A 484 20.81 -21.45 25.42
CA HIS A 484 20.56 -20.00 25.52
C HIS A 484 20.05 -19.64 26.92
N HIS A 485 20.78 -18.77 27.60
CA HIS A 485 20.40 -18.27 28.91
C HIS A 485 20.64 -16.76 29.00
N LYS A 486 19.58 -15.99 29.28
CA LYS A 486 19.63 -14.53 29.51
C LYS A 486 20.54 -13.77 28.52
N MET A 487 20.31 -13.99 27.21
CA MET A 487 21.05 -13.33 26.14
C MET A 487 22.52 -13.74 25.98
N SER A 488 22.90 -14.89 26.51
CA SER A 488 24.20 -15.51 26.27
C SER A 488 24.03 -16.97 25.86
N CYS A 489 24.99 -17.50 25.09
CA CYS A 489 25.06 -18.90 24.74
C CYS A 489 26.15 -19.57 25.55
N THR A 490 25.82 -20.63 26.29
CA THR A 490 26.84 -21.34 27.09
C THR A 490 27.82 -22.15 26.25
N LEU A 491 27.50 -22.43 24.97
CA LEU A 491 28.40 -23.10 24.03
C LEU A 491 29.32 -22.14 23.30
N HIS A 492 28.97 -20.84 23.27
CA HIS A 492 29.70 -19.78 22.59
C HIS A 492 29.83 -18.55 23.51
N PRO A 493 30.58 -18.68 24.64
CA PRO A 493 30.74 -17.60 25.62
C PRO A 493 31.48 -16.38 25.06
N GLU A 494 32.20 -16.55 23.93
CA GLU A 494 32.88 -15.49 23.19
C GLU A 494 31.93 -14.56 22.43
N TRP A 495 30.69 -14.96 22.22
CA TRP A 495 29.71 -14.12 21.57
C TRP A 495 29.18 -13.08 22.57
N PRO A 496 29.38 -11.79 22.29
CA PRO A 496 29.12 -10.73 23.29
C PRO A 496 27.65 -10.60 23.68
N VAL A 497 26.74 -10.94 22.76
CA VAL A 497 25.28 -10.97 23.02
C VAL A 497 24.61 -11.93 22.04
N VAL A 498 23.81 -12.84 22.56
CA VAL A 498 22.99 -13.75 21.76
C VAL A 498 21.54 -13.49 22.11
N THR A 499 20.80 -12.84 21.21
CA THR A 499 19.37 -12.59 21.39
C THR A 499 18.54 -13.83 21.07
N PRO A 500 17.29 -13.93 21.55
CA PRO A 500 16.38 -15.00 21.16
C PRO A 500 16.14 -15.10 19.65
N ALA A 501 16.31 -13.99 18.95
CA ALA A 501 16.16 -13.92 17.48
C ALA A 501 17.45 -14.25 16.71
N HIS A 502 18.57 -14.50 17.39
CA HIS A 502 19.82 -14.89 16.73
C HIS A 502 19.64 -16.21 15.99
N PRO A 503 20.16 -16.37 14.76
CA PRO A 503 20.15 -17.67 14.09
C PRO A 503 20.77 -18.75 14.98
N ALA A 504 20.13 -19.92 15.00
CA ALA A 504 20.66 -21.04 15.79
C ALA A 504 22.06 -21.45 15.30
N CYS A 505 22.95 -21.72 16.22
CA CYS A 505 24.29 -22.22 15.90
C CYS A 505 24.26 -23.73 15.56
N GLU A 506 25.36 -24.23 15.00
CA GLU A 506 25.52 -25.65 14.64
C GLU A 506 25.29 -26.63 15.81
N LYS A 507 25.50 -26.16 17.05
CA LYS A 507 25.31 -26.96 18.28
C LYS A 507 23.93 -26.76 18.91
N PHE A 508 22.95 -26.32 18.14
CA PHE A 508 21.58 -26.09 18.61
C PHE A 508 20.97 -27.36 19.23
N LYS A 509 20.41 -27.22 20.45
CA LYS A 509 19.56 -28.22 21.07
C LYS A 509 18.24 -27.58 21.50
N PRO A 510 17.07 -28.16 21.15
CA PRO A 510 15.78 -27.65 21.60
C PRO A 510 15.65 -27.65 23.13
N LYS A 511 14.97 -26.66 23.68
CA LYS A 511 14.61 -26.65 25.10
C LYS A 511 13.68 -27.83 25.39
N GLY A 512 14.04 -28.67 26.35
CA GLY A 512 13.28 -29.86 26.75
C GLY A 512 13.94 -31.19 26.43
N GLU A 513 15.09 -31.19 25.75
CA GLU A 513 15.87 -32.40 25.43
C GLU A 513 17.12 -32.57 26.31
N MET A 514 17.18 -31.91 27.49
CA MET A 514 18.23 -32.13 28.51
C MET A 514 17.71 -32.96 29.64
#